data_d039e4b852d7ca749517ca2bf554d9e2
#
_entry.id   d039e4b852d7ca749517ca2bf554d9e2
#
_cell.length_a   1.000
_cell.length_b   1.000
_cell.length_c   1.000
_cell.angle_alpha   90.00
_cell.angle_beta   90.00
_cell.angle_gamma   90.00
#
_symmetry.space_group_name_H-M   'P 1'
#
loop_
_entity.id
_entity.type
_entity.pdbx_description
1 polymer ?
#
loop_
_entity_poly.entity_id
_entity_poly.type
_entity_poly.pdbx_seq_one_letter_code
_entity_poly.pdbx_strand_id
1 'polypeptide(L)'
;MALSTTQVQQVFLAITGRPAEGQAVAWGANSLNIAALANSVIDIRKGTDFANNKDTFIENLYQNLLGRASDAEGKEFWLNALNNGASYGDIVAQFITAVLVQSQTADLYTLQNKLGVAEKISAQVATFEGGAAAEAQLKNIMSNVNSNTTIESIQDNLSIFEGQYSKATSVTVEQGAQEATKGSEEHATTYNATLDYSKEGDIQINGSTNFGDTLNLTVKGTDNDDTFRLSGDISNVATINLDLSDAKIKSSTITTDNVTGLKYLNIKGTSADTVTVNTKGVTVDTGAGNDTITVNVASTIKAGAGNDTINVSGASGVTVSVDGGAGNDTVVLGTEATHDFKKLSLTSVEVLSGKGELSYTTLNDKSFKLAGATELSVSAKDKSGIDLSSINMDTDAIGGKIAINDVAKGKITLSAKDADITETIKLGANAEKVTFENVDSGDKVNVKDIAAIKSAAGTATNFESAAGAITTNKAYFVEISDKNISQLEANDVITAATDAGLQKAQSKKALLAVEGKDGIAFYTLTTDNQSSFSANAIDVQLIGLAGNDVTNTTLTLA
;
A
#
# COMPACT_ATOMS: atom_id res chain seq x y z
N MET A 1 -3.45 -11.08 26.27
CA MET A 1 -4.39 -10.74 25.18
C MET A 1 -4.65 -12.02 24.41
N ALA A 2 -5.88 -12.27 24.00
CA ALA A 2 -6.18 -13.40 23.13
C ALA A 2 -5.41 -13.30 21.80
N LEU A 3 -5.02 -14.42 21.22
CA LEU A 3 -4.39 -14.46 19.91
C LEU A 3 -5.41 -14.10 18.82
N SER A 4 -4.98 -13.38 17.78
CA SER A 4 -5.82 -13.12 16.61
C SER A 4 -6.00 -14.38 15.76
N THR A 5 -7.04 -14.40 14.92
CA THR A 5 -7.25 -15.47 13.92
C THR A 5 -5.98 -15.69 13.09
N THR A 6 -5.35 -14.62 12.60
CA THR A 6 -4.10 -14.68 11.84
C THR A 6 -2.99 -15.38 12.62
N GLN A 7 -2.80 -15.05 13.90
CA GLN A 7 -1.78 -15.68 14.73
C GLN A 7 -2.04 -17.18 14.96
N VAL A 8 -3.29 -17.57 15.13
CA VAL A 8 -3.66 -18.99 15.23
C VAL A 8 -3.39 -19.70 13.90
N GLN A 9 -3.78 -19.12 12.77
CA GLN A 9 -3.52 -19.68 11.44
C GLN A 9 -2.01 -19.83 11.17
N GLN A 10 -1.19 -18.85 11.57
CA GLN A 10 0.27 -18.94 11.47
C GLN A 10 0.82 -20.21 12.14
N VAL A 11 0.34 -20.50 13.33
CA VAL A 11 0.78 -21.68 14.09
C VAL A 11 0.32 -22.98 13.45
N PHE A 12 -0.96 -23.06 13.06
CA PHE A 12 -1.49 -24.29 12.43
C PHE A 12 -0.81 -24.56 11.09
N LEU A 13 -0.63 -23.54 10.25
CA LEU A 13 0.12 -23.68 9.00
C LEU A 13 1.54 -24.15 9.26
N ALA A 14 2.26 -23.51 10.19
CA ALA A 14 3.65 -23.85 10.50
C ALA A 14 3.83 -25.33 10.87
N ILE A 15 2.96 -25.83 11.76
CA ILE A 15 3.12 -27.17 12.35
C ILE A 15 2.45 -28.25 11.49
N THR A 16 1.28 -27.96 10.93
CA THR A 16 0.44 -28.99 10.29
C THR A 16 0.44 -28.92 8.77
N GLY A 17 0.89 -27.78 8.19
CA GLY A 17 0.81 -27.51 6.75
C GLY A 17 -0.63 -27.29 6.24
N ARG A 18 -1.61 -27.18 7.12
CA ARG A 18 -3.02 -26.94 6.81
C ARG A 18 -3.60 -25.80 7.65
N PRO A 19 -4.67 -25.14 7.21
CA PRO A 19 -5.38 -24.16 8.03
C PRO A 19 -6.05 -24.81 9.25
N ALA A 20 -6.28 -23.99 10.27
CA ALA A 20 -7.17 -24.31 11.37
C ALA A 20 -8.61 -24.10 10.92
N GLU A 21 -9.52 -25.01 11.27
CA GLU A 21 -10.96 -24.79 11.21
C GLU A 21 -11.44 -23.79 12.27
N GLY A 22 -12.67 -23.28 12.14
CA GLY A 22 -13.19 -22.23 13.02
C GLY A 22 -13.15 -22.59 14.50
N GLN A 23 -13.47 -23.83 14.87
CA GLN A 23 -13.38 -24.30 16.28
C GLN A 23 -11.94 -24.33 16.77
N ALA A 24 -10.98 -24.76 15.94
CA ALA A 24 -9.57 -24.74 16.30
C ALA A 24 -9.03 -23.30 16.42
N VAL A 25 -9.53 -22.36 15.61
CA VAL A 25 -9.22 -20.93 15.76
C VAL A 25 -9.75 -20.42 17.10
N ALA A 26 -11.00 -20.71 17.45
CA ALA A 26 -11.59 -20.29 18.73
C ALA A 26 -10.85 -20.88 19.94
N TRP A 27 -10.44 -22.15 19.85
CA TRP A 27 -9.62 -22.79 20.87
C TRP A 27 -8.24 -22.15 20.99
N GLY A 28 -7.55 -21.96 19.87
CA GLY A 28 -6.19 -21.41 19.83
C GLY A 28 -6.12 -19.96 20.30
N ALA A 29 -7.17 -19.17 20.10
CA ALA A 29 -7.24 -17.78 20.54
C ALA A 29 -7.10 -17.60 22.06
N ASN A 30 -7.40 -18.63 22.85
CA ASN A 30 -7.26 -18.60 24.31
C ASN A 30 -5.83 -18.89 24.81
N SER A 31 -4.88 -19.17 23.91
CA SER A 31 -3.49 -19.43 24.29
C SER A 31 -2.77 -18.15 24.73
N LEU A 32 -1.79 -18.32 25.62
CA LEU A 32 -1.05 -17.19 26.21
C LEU A 32 -0.28 -16.37 25.16
N ASN A 33 0.35 -17.07 24.22
CA ASN A 33 1.11 -16.51 23.09
C ASN A 33 1.31 -17.55 21.99
N ILE A 34 1.95 -17.14 20.89
CA ILE A 34 2.24 -18.01 19.72
C ILE A 34 3.05 -19.24 20.12
N ALA A 35 4.09 -19.11 20.94
CA ALA A 35 4.94 -20.22 21.37
C ALA A 35 4.15 -21.25 22.23
N ALA A 36 3.29 -20.78 23.13
CA ALA A 36 2.45 -21.64 23.94
C ALA A 36 1.43 -22.41 23.08
N LEU A 37 0.79 -21.73 22.12
CA LEU A 37 -0.11 -22.39 21.18
C LEU A 37 0.64 -23.44 20.35
N ALA A 38 1.82 -23.08 19.82
CA ALA A 38 2.62 -24.00 19.02
C ALA A 38 3.00 -25.27 19.80
N ASN A 39 3.46 -25.13 21.06
CA ASN A 39 3.74 -26.29 21.90
C ASN A 39 2.48 -27.15 22.14
N SER A 40 1.32 -26.54 22.36
CA SER A 40 0.06 -27.27 22.53
C SER A 40 -0.36 -28.04 21.26
N VAL A 41 -0.21 -27.45 20.08
CA VAL A 41 -0.51 -28.12 18.80
C VAL A 41 0.47 -29.27 18.55
N ILE A 42 1.75 -29.11 18.85
CA ILE A 42 2.76 -30.17 18.75
C ILE A 42 2.44 -31.31 19.71
N ASP A 43 2.04 -31.00 20.94
CA ASP A 43 1.70 -32.00 21.96
C ASP A 43 0.48 -32.84 21.56
N ILE A 44 -0.55 -32.23 20.96
CA ILE A 44 -1.72 -32.93 20.43
C ILE A 44 -1.31 -33.87 19.28
N ARG A 45 -0.29 -33.50 18.50
CA ARG A 45 0.22 -34.24 17.36
C ARG A 45 1.30 -35.27 17.74
N LYS A 46 1.49 -35.58 19.03
CA LYS A 46 2.45 -36.59 19.49
C LYS A 46 2.23 -37.91 18.75
N GLY A 47 3.29 -38.36 18.03
CA GLY A 47 3.26 -39.56 17.19
C GLY A 47 3.39 -39.27 15.70
N THR A 48 3.44 -37.98 15.28
CA THR A 48 3.87 -37.61 13.93
C THR A 48 5.39 -37.47 13.87
N ASP A 49 6.03 -37.95 12.81
CA ASP A 49 7.50 -38.08 12.70
C ASP A 49 8.29 -36.79 12.87
N PHE A 50 7.68 -35.62 12.64
CA PHE A 50 8.38 -34.34 12.73
C PHE A 50 8.64 -33.87 14.17
N ALA A 51 7.82 -34.26 15.15
CA ALA A 51 8.02 -33.87 16.55
C ALA A 51 9.28 -34.49 17.18
N ASN A 52 9.79 -35.59 16.61
CA ASN A 52 10.92 -36.34 17.12
C ASN A 52 12.22 -36.12 16.34
N ASN A 53 12.17 -35.41 15.18
CA ASN A 53 13.32 -35.14 14.32
C ASN A 53 13.45 -33.65 14.07
N LYS A 54 14.43 -33.02 14.73
CA LYS A 54 14.70 -31.58 14.63
C LYS A 54 14.90 -31.11 13.18
N ASP A 55 15.61 -31.91 12.40
CA ASP A 55 15.91 -31.62 10.98
C ASP A 55 14.64 -31.58 10.13
N THR A 56 13.79 -32.60 10.28
CA THR A 56 12.49 -32.68 9.59
C THR A 56 11.55 -31.56 10.07
N PHE A 57 11.57 -31.22 11.34
CA PHE A 57 10.76 -30.13 11.87
C PHE A 57 11.11 -28.78 11.20
N ILE A 58 12.38 -28.44 11.11
CA ILE A 58 12.81 -27.20 10.45
C ILE A 58 12.44 -27.22 8.97
N GLU A 59 12.69 -28.31 8.26
CA GLU A 59 12.32 -28.44 6.85
C GLU A 59 10.81 -28.24 6.64
N ASN A 60 9.98 -28.80 7.51
CA ASN A 60 8.53 -28.62 7.47
C ASN A 60 8.10 -27.16 7.68
N LEU A 61 8.78 -26.37 8.53
CA LEU A 61 8.49 -24.95 8.69
C LEU A 61 8.68 -24.19 7.37
N TYR A 62 9.79 -24.44 6.67
CA TYR A 62 10.07 -23.82 5.38
C TYR A 62 9.04 -24.24 4.33
N GLN A 63 8.74 -25.53 4.21
CA GLN A 63 7.75 -26.04 3.26
C GLN A 63 6.34 -25.53 3.55
N ASN A 64 5.93 -25.61 4.80
CA ASN A 64 4.57 -25.28 5.20
C ASN A 64 4.27 -23.78 5.09
N LEU A 65 5.19 -22.92 5.54
CA LEU A 65 4.97 -21.47 5.53
C LEU A 65 5.42 -20.80 4.22
N LEU A 66 6.55 -21.24 3.65
CA LEU A 66 7.19 -20.54 2.54
C LEU A 66 7.11 -21.30 1.20
N GLY A 67 6.70 -22.57 1.22
CA GLY A 67 6.57 -23.40 0.02
C GLY A 67 7.90 -23.75 -0.65
N ARG A 68 9.01 -23.70 0.08
CA ARG A 68 10.36 -24.03 -0.43
C ARG A 68 11.17 -24.83 0.57
N ALA A 69 12.23 -25.46 0.10
CA ALA A 69 13.23 -26.09 0.97
C ALA A 69 13.98 -25.05 1.81
N SER A 70 14.48 -25.48 2.95
CA SER A 70 15.37 -24.66 3.77
C SER A 70 16.68 -24.38 3.02
N ASP A 71 17.24 -23.18 3.20
CA ASP A 71 18.63 -22.93 2.85
C ASP A 71 19.56 -23.44 3.96
N ALA A 72 20.83 -23.71 3.61
CA ALA A 72 21.78 -24.35 4.53
C ALA A 72 22.03 -23.50 5.78
N GLU A 73 22.20 -22.18 5.63
CA GLU A 73 22.51 -21.25 6.72
C GLU A 73 21.31 -21.10 7.66
N GLY A 74 20.11 -20.90 7.10
CA GLY A 74 18.88 -20.79 7.89
C GLY A 74 18.55 -22.07 8.63
N LYS A 75 18.74 -23.23 7.99
CA LYS A 75 18.54 -24.53 8.62
C LYS A 75 19.50 -24.73 9.80
N GLU A 76 20.78 -24.45 9.61
CA GLU A 76 21.79 -24.55 10.66
C GLU A 76 21.49 -23.61 11.83
N PHE A 77 21.07 -22.38 11.55
CA PHE A 77 20.69 -21.41 12.58
C PHE A 77 19.59 -21.96 13.50
N TRP A 78 18.50 -22.47 12.94
CA TRP A 78 17.38 -22.99 13.71
C TRP A 78 17.71 -24.30 14.44
N LEU A 79 18.49 -25.18 13.82
CA LEU A 79 18.96 -26.40 14.48
C LEU A 79 19.85 -26.10 15.68
N ASN A 80 20.73 -25.10 15.57
CA ASN A 80 21.58 -24.66 16.68
C ASN A 80 20.74 -24.11 17.82
N ALA A 81 19.69 -23.34 17.56
CA ALA A 81 18.77 -22.84 18.58
C ALA A 81 18.08 -24.00 19.34
N LEU A 82 17.57 -25.01 18.62
CA LEU A 82 16.99 -26.22 19.22
C LEU A 82 18.00 -27.05 20.01
N ASN A 83 19.26 -27.10 19.59
CA ASN A 83 20.33 -27.84 20.27
C ASN A 83 20.77 -27.11 21.53
N ASN A 84 20.61 -25.79 21.59
CA ASN A 84 20.89 -24.95 22.76
C ASN A 84 19.68 -24.79 23.69
N GLY A 85 18.63 -25.58 23.53
CA GLY A 85 17.52 -25.69 24.47
C GLY A 85 16.29 -24.82 24.19
N ALA A 86 16.20 -24.17 23.03
CA ALA A 86 14.95 -23.50 22.62
C ALA A 86 13.83 -24.55 22.45
N SER A 87 12.61 -24.23 22.89
CA SER A 87 11.46 -25.10 22.63
C SER A 87 11.04 -25.04 21.15
N TYR A 88 10.37 -26.07 20.69
CA TYR A 88 9.80 -26.07 19.34
C TYR A 88 8.84 -24.89 19.13
N GLY A 89 8.05 -24.54 20.15
CA GLY A 89 7.15 -23.38 20.10
C GLY A 89 7.88 -22.05 19.99
N ASP A 90 9.03 -21.90 20.66
CA ASP A 90 9.86 -20.71 20.53
C ASP A 90 10.43 -20.57 19.11
N ILE A 91 10.85 -21.70 18.50
CA ILE A 91 11.31 -21.70 17.11
C ILE A 91 10.18 -21.28 16.16
N VAL A 92 8.96 -21.82 16.30
CA VAL A 92 7.80 -21.41 15.49
C VAL A 92 7.55 -19.91 15.60
N ALA A 93 7.51 -19.37 16.82
CA ALA A 93 7.25 -17.96 17.05
C ALA A 93 8.34 -17.05 16.43
N GLN A 94 9.61 -17.42 16.60
CA GLN A 94 10.74 -16.67 16.05
C GLN A 94 10.81 -16.79 14.52
N PHE A 95 10.55 -17.96 13.96
CA PHE A 95 10.51 -18.18 12.50
C PHE A 95 9.44 -17.30 11.84
N ILE A 96 8.22 -17.31 12.35
CA ILE A 96 7.13 -16.47 11.88
C ILE A 96 7.54 -14.99 11.96
N THR A 97 8.11 -14.56 13.07
CA THR A 97 8.57 -13.17 13.25
C THR A 97 9.66 -12.82 12.24
N ALA A 98 10.62 -13.71 12.01
CA ALA A 98 11.71 -13.49 11.05
C ALA A 98 11.19 -13.29 9.61
N VAL A 99 10.14 -14.01 9.21
CA VAL A 99 9.52 -13.83 7.89
C VAL A 99 8.73 -12.51 7.81
N LEU A 100 7.97 -12.18 8.86
CA LEU A 100 7.10 -10.99 8.86
C LEU A 100 7.87 -9.65 8.88
N VAL A 101 9.11 -9.63 9.36
CA VAL A 101 9.94 -8.41 9.35
C VAL A 101 10.68 -8.20 8.02
N GLN A 102 10.66 -9.17 7.09
CA GLN A 102 11.23 -9.01 5.76
C GLN A 102 10.38 -8.05 4.93
N SER A 103 11.01 -7.20 4.13
CA SER A 103 10.31 -6.31 3.22
C SER A 103 10.30 -6.89 1.81
N GLN A 104 9.10 -7.04 1.23
CA GLN A 104 8.89 -7.36 -0.19
C GLN A 104 9.64 -8.61 -0.71
N THR A 105 9.65 -9.68 0.07
CA THR A 105 10.23 -10.96 -0.34
C THR A 105 9.15 -11.93 -0.81
N ALA A 106 9.52 -12.88 -1.68
CA ALA A 106 8.63 -13.96 -2.10
C ALA A 106 8.14 -14.80 -0.90
N ASP A 107 8.97 -14.98 0.13
CA ASP A 107 8.63 -15.69 1.36
C ASP A 107 7.52 -14.98 2.12
N LEU A 108 7.62 -13.65 2.29
CA LEU A 108 6.57 -12.84 2.93
C LEU A 108 5.26 -12.93 2.17
N TYR A 109 5.28 -12.75 0.85
CA TYR A 109 4.06 -12.84 0.03
C TYR A 109 3.46 -14.24 0.04
N THR A 110 4.27 -15.29 -0.01
CA THR A 110 3.79 -16.67 0.13
C THR A 110 3.08 -16.89 1.46
N LEU A 111 3.67 -16.43 2.56
CA LEU A 111 3.04 -16.51 3.88
C LEU A 111 1.72 -15.73 3.94
N GLN A 112 1.69 -14.50 3.43
CA GLN A 112 0.49 -13.66 3.40
C GLN A 112 -0.64 -14.30 2.58
N ASN A 113 -0.34 -14.85 1.40
CA ASN A 113 -1.33 -15.54 0.57
C ASN A 113 -1.86 -16.81 1.25
N LYS A 114 -0.98 -17.60 1.87
CA LYS A 114 -1.40 -18.78 2.66
C LYS A 114 -2.31 -18.40 3.82
N LEU A 115 -2.01 -17.31 4.52
CA LEU A 115 -2.85 -16.80 5.61
C LEU A 115 -4.22 -16.34 5.11
N GLY A 116 -4.29 -15.63 3.99
CA GLY A 116 -5.56 -15.22 3.39
C GLY A 116 -6.46 -16.41 3.03
N VAL A 117 -5.88 -17.46 2.43
CA VAL A 117 -6.59 -18.72 2.15
C VAL A 117 -7.04 -19.40 3.43
N ALA A 118 -6.16 -19.49 4.43
CA ALA A 118 -6.46 -20.14 5.70
C ALA A 118 -7.58 -19.43 6.47
N GLU A 119 -7.58 -18.10 6.48
CA GLU A 119 -8.64 -17.30 7.11
C GLU A 119 -9.97 -17.45 6.40
N LYS A 120 -9.97 -17.53 5.06
CA LYS A 120 -11.19 -17.80 4.30
C LYS A 120 -11.77 -19.15 4.65
N ILE A 121 -10.95 -20.19 4.72
CA ILE A 121 -11.42 -21.55 5.09
C ILE A 121 -11.99 -21.55 6.51
N SER A 122 -11.31 -20.97 7.51
CA SER A 122 -11.80 -20.97 8.88
C SER A 122 -13.06 -20.12 9.10
N ALA A 123 -13.28 -19.13 8.24
CA ALA A 123 -14.50 -18.34 8.27
C ALA A 123 -15.73 -19.10 7.77
N GLN A 124 -15.53 -20.09 6.90
CA GLN A 124 -16.61 -20.85 6.25
C GLN A 124 -16.78 -22.26 6.82
N VAL A 125 -15.74 -22.81 7.45
CA VAL A 125 -15.71 -24.19 7.92
C VAL A 125 -15.44 -24.25 9.42
N ALA A 126 -16.45 -24.57 10.21
CA ALA A 126 -16.35 -24.70 11.66
C ALA A 126 -15.53 -25.93 12.08
N THR A 127 -15.82 -27.06 11.46
CA THR A 127 -15.16 -28.35 11.68
C THR A 127 -14.97 -29.07 10.36
N PHE A 128 -13.85 -29.78 10.21
CA PHE A 128 -13.64 -30.64 9.05
C PHE A 128 -14.27 -32.01 9.26
N GLU A 129 -15.11 -32.42 8.31
CA GLU A 129 -15.53 -33.81 8.18
C GLU A 129 -14.57 -34.53 7.21
N GLY A 130 -14.43 -35.84 7.34
CA GLY A 130 -13.54 -36.65 6.49
C GLY A 130 -12.14 -36.91 7.04
N GLY A 131 -11.81 -36.42 8.22
CA GLY A 131 -10.56 -36.77 8.94
C GLY A 131 -9.30 -36.63 8.08
N ALA A 132 -8.56 -37.72 7.89
CA ALA A 132 -7.30 -37.74 7.15
C ALA A 132 -7.44 -37.33 5.66
N ALA A 133 -8.59 -37.60 5.03
CA ALA A 133 -8.83 -37.21 3.62
C ALA A 133 -8.98 -35.70 3.48
N ALA A 134 -9.75 -35.06 4.37
CA ALA A 134 -9.88 -33.62 4.42
C ALA A 134 -8.54 -32.94 4.71
N GLU A 135 -7.78 -33.47 5.65
CA GLU A 135 -6.44 -32.97 5.99
C GLU A 135 -5.48 -33.05 4.80
N ALA A 136 -5.48 -34.16 4.07
CA ALA A 136 -4.63 -34.34 2.88
C ALA A 136 -5.00 -33.35 1.77
N GLN A 137 -6.28 -33.12 1.53
CA GLN A 137 -6.72 -32.17 0.51
C GLN A 137 -6.37 -30.74 0.88
N LEU A 138 -6.54 -30.34 2.16
CA LEU A 138 -6.13 -29.01 2.64
C LEU A 138 -4.62 -28.80 2.49
N LYS A 139 -3.80 -29.78 2.85
CA LYS A 139 -2.36 -29.73 2.65
C LYS A 139 -2.01 -29.57 1.17
N ASN A 140 -2.71 -30.27 0.28
CA ASN A 140 -2.53 -30.13 -1.15
C ASN A 140 -2.89 -28.73 -1.66
N ILE A 141 -4.01 -28.16 -1.21
CA ILE A 141 -4.39 -26.77 -1.53
C ILE A 141 -3.29 -25.82 -1.06
N MET A 142 -2.88 -25.91 0.20
CA MET A 142 -1.90 -25.02 0.80
C MET A 142 -0.49 -25.15 0.18
N SER A 143 -0.10 -26.34 -0.28
CA SER A 143 1.19 -26.55 -0.96
C SER A 143 1.28 -25.84 -2.32
N ASN A 144 0.14 -25.59 -2.97
CA ASN A 144 0.06 -24.87 -4.24
C ASN A 144 -0.02 -23.34 -4.10
N VAL A 145 -0.16 -22.82 -2.86
CA VAL A 145 -0.18 -21.39 -2.61
C VAL A 145 1.24 -20.85 -2.53
N ASN A 146 1.56 -19.87 -3.36
CA ASN A 146 2.88 -19.21 -3.46
C ASN A 146 2.74 -17.68 -3.52
N SER A 147 3.82 -16.97 -3.76
CA SER A 147 3.85 -15.50 -3.82
C SER A 147 2.97 -14.86 -4.90
N ASN A 148 2.58 -15.61 -5.92
CA ASN A 148 1.75 -15.14 -7.04
C ASN A 148 0.32 -15.69 -6.99
N THR A 149 -0.04 -16.41 -5.93
CA THR A 149 -1.38 -17.00 -5.81
C THR A 149 -2.38 -15.94 -5.38
N THR A 150 -3.49 -15.81 -6.10
CA THR A 150 -4.67 -15.07 -5.66
C THR A 150 -5.74 -16.02 -5.15
N ILE A 151 -6.67 -15.52 -4.33
CA ILE A 151 -7.79 -16.34 -3.84
C ILE A 151 -8.65 -16.83 -5.01
N GLU A 152 -8.83 -16.01 -6.02
CA GLU A 152 -9.58 -16.35 -7.24
C GLU A 152 -8.95 -17.53 -7.97
N SER A 153 -7.61 -17.57 -8.05
CA SER A 153 -6.89 -18.65 -8.77
C SER A 153 -7.06 -20.05 -8.15
N ILE A 154 -7.55 -20.12 -6.90
CA ILE A 154 -7.78 -21.39 -6.18
C ILE A 154 -9.23 -21.57 -5.74
N GLN A 155 -10.13 -20.66 -6.16
CA GLN A 155 -11.52 -20.65 -5.71
C GLN A 155 -12.25 -21.98 -6.01
N ASP A 156 -12.01 -22.58 -7.17
CA ASP A 156 -12.63 -23.87 -7.53
C ASP A 156 -12.21 -24.99 -6.56
N ASN A 157 -10.91 -25.05 -6.20
CA ASN A 157 -10.41 -26.04 -5.25
C ASN A 157 -10.99 -25.83 -3.84
N LEU A 158 -11.17 -24.56 -3.43
CA LEU A 158 -11.81 -24.23 -2.15
C LEU A 158 -13.29 -24.64 -2.15
N SER A 159 -14.02 -24.36 -3.22
CA SER A 159 -15.44 -24.72 -3.36
C SER A 159 -15.64 -26.23 -3.37
N ILE A 160 -14.77 -26.98 -4.03
CA ILE A 160 -14.78 -28.45 -4.01
C ILE A 160 -14.54 -28.96 -2.58
N PHE A 161 -13.54 -28.41 -1.89
CA PHE A 161 -13.22 -28.80 -0.51
C PHE A 161 -14.40 -28.50 0.42
N GLU A 162 -14.96 -27.30 0.37
CA GLU A 162 -16.12 -26.89 1.16
C GLU A 162 -17.31 -27.82 0.91
N GLY A 163 -17.61 -28.15 -0.34
CA GLY A 163 -18.69 -29.06 -0.69
C GLY A 163 -18.51 -30.49 -0.19
N GLN A 164 -17.26 -30.98 -0.06
CA GLN A 164 -16.97 -32.36 0.35
C GLN A 164 -16.80 -32.54 1.87
N TYR A 165 -16.21 -31.54 2.55
CA TYR A 165 -15.71 -31.70 3.92
C TYR A 165 -16.25 -30.66 4.91
N SER A 166 -17.06 -29.71 4.46
CA SER A 166 -17.74 -28.78 5.35
C SER A 166 -19.13 -29.27 5.70
N LYS A 167 -19.46 -29.21 6.99
CA LYS A 167 -20.83 -29.43 7.45
C LYS A 167 -21.60 -28.10 7.38
N ALA A 168 -21.65 -27.47 6.20
CA ALA A 168 -22.44 -26.27 6.01
C ALA A 168 -23.94 -26.61 6.01
N THR A 169 -24.70 -25.93 6.84
CA THR A 169 -26.16 -25.94 6.75
C THR A 169 -26.60 -24.91 5.72
N SER A 170 -27.36 -25.32 4.73
CA SER A 170 -28.01 -24.40 3.80
C SER A 170 -29.45 -24.15 4.24
N VAL A 171 -29.84 -22.90 4.37
CA VAL A 171 -31.17 -22.47 4.81
C VAL A 171 -31.77 -21.54 3.77
N THR A 172 -33.01 -21.80 3.37
CA THR A 172 -33.77 -20.84 2.56
C THR A 172 -34.41 -19.81 3.49
N VAL A 173 -34.21 -18.53 3.19
CA VAL A 173 -34.81 -17.44 3.96
C VAL A 173 -35.99 -16.88 3.19
N GLU A 174 -37.13 -16.80 3.86
CA GLU A 174 -38.35 -16.27 3.28
C GLU A 174 -38.46 -14.75 3.53
N GLN A 175 -38.80 -13.99 2.49
CA GLN A 175 -39.08 -12.56 2.58
C GLN A 175 -40.34 -12.34 3.42
N GLY A 176 -40.31 -11.35 4.33
CA GLY A 176 -41.43 -11.00 5.19
C GLY A 176 -41.66 -11.96 6.38
N ALA A 177 -40.65 -12.79 6.71
CA ALA A 177 -40.71 -13.60 7.93
C ALA A 177 -40.81 -12.70 9.18
N GLN A 178 -41.64 -13.10 10.15
CA GLN A 178 -41.87 -12.30 11.37
C GLN A 178 -40.68 -12.35 12.36
N GLU A 179 -39.83 -13.35 12.22
CA GLU A 179 -38.64 -13.53 13.04
C GLU A 179 -37.41 -13.76 12.14
N ALA A 180 -36.26 -13.24 12.57
CA ALA A 180 -35.01 -13.45 11.86
C ALA A 180 -34.62 -14.93 11.80
N THR A 181 -34.28 -15.42 10.61
CA THR A 181 -33.73 -16.77 10.42
C THR A 181 -32.38 -16.86 11.12
N LYS A 182 -32.24 -17.83 12.03
CA LYS A 182 -31.03 -18.02 12.85
C LYS A 182 -30.08 -19.03 12.22
N GLY A 183 -28.78 -18.76 12.39
CA GLY A 183 -27.71 -19.68 12.02
C GLY A 183 -27.49 -20.80 13.02
N SER A 184 -26.67 -21.76 12.63
CA SER A 184 -26.20 -22.82 13.53
C SER A 184 -25.09 -22.26 14.43
N GLU A 185 -25.14 -22.60 15.71
CA GLU A 185 -24.07 -22.30 16.67
C GLU A 185 -22.94 -23.35 16.64
N GLU A 186 -23.07 -24.38 15.81
CA GLU A 186 -22.10 -25.48 15.70
C GLU A 186 -21.28 -25.45 14.41
N HIS A 187 -21.74 -24.74 13.37
CA HIS A 187 -21.09 -24.67 12.06
C HIS A 187 -21.58 -23.46 11.26
N ALA A 188 -20.82 -23.06 10.23
CA ALA A 188 -21.22 -22.01 9.32
C ALA A 188 -22.53 -22.34 8.60
N THR A 189 -23.39 -21.34 8.45
CA THR A 189 -24.66 -21.44 7.77
C THR A 189 -24.63 -20.67 6.46
N THR A 190 -25.12 -21.27 5.39
CA THR A 190 -25.37 -20.58 4.13
C THR A 190 -26.86 -20.26 4.01
N TYR A 191 -27.18 -18.99 4.01
CA TYR A 191 -28.54 -18.48 3.78
C TYR A 191 -28.72 -18.22 2.29
N ASN A 192 -29.83 -18.73 1.72
CA ASN A 192 -30.22 -18.41 0.35
C ASN A 192 -31.55 -17.64 0.43
N ALA A 193 -31.51 -16.40 -0.04
CA ALA A 193 -32.63 -15.48 0.01
C ALA A 193 -32.93 -14.89 -1.37
N THR A 194 -34.18 -14.56 -1.59
CA THR A 194 -34.62 -13.74 -2.73
C THR A 194 -35.43 -12.57 -2.20
N LEU A 195 -34.99 -11.36 -2.46
CA LEU A 195 -35.75 -10.13 -2.24
C LEU A 195 -36.45 -9.77 -3.55
N ASP A 196 -37.78 -9.89 -3.54
CA ASP A 196 -38.62 -9.62 -4.72
C ASP A 196 -39.48 -8.39 -4.44
N TYR A 197 -39.21 -7.30 -5.12
CA TYR A 197 -39.90 -6.01 -4.93
C TYR A 197 -41.39 -6.05 -5.27
N SER A 198 -41.88 -7.14 -5.92
CA SER A 198 -43.31 -7.37 -6.06
C SER A 198 -44.00 -7.88 -4.79
N LYS A 199 -43.23 -8.20 -3.73
CA LYS A 199 -43.71 -8.73 -2.46
C LYS A 199 -43.43 -7.76 -1.32
N GLU A 200 -44.23 -7.85 -0.27
CA GLU A 200 -44.02 -7.08 0.94
C GLU A 200 -43.02 -7.77 1.91
N GLY A 201 -42.35 -6.98 2.73
CA GLY A 201 -41.46 -7.41 3.79
C GLY A 201 -40.00 -7.50 3.42
N ASP A 202 -39.15 -7.55 4.42
CA ASP A 202 -37.69 -7.56 4.33
C ASP A 202 -37.13 -8.97 4.56
N ILE A 203 -35.83 -9.13 4.26
CA ILE A 203 -35.05 -10.31 4.61
C ILE A 203 -34.43 -10.07 5.99
N GLN A 204 -34.69 -11.00 6.93
CA GLN A 204 -34.16 -10.92 8.29
C GLN A 204 -33.29 -12.13 8.61
N ILE A 205 -32.03 -11.91 8.97
CA ILE A 205 -31.03 -12.93 9.26
C ILE A 205 -30.25 -12.56 10.52
N ASN A 206 -30.14 -13.54 11.43
CA ASN A 206 -29.22 -13.48 12.56
C ASN A 206 -28.29 -14.69 12.50
N GLY A 207 -27.12 -14.49 11.90
CA GLY A 207 -26.08 -15.50 11.78
C GLY A 207 -25.42 -15.82 13.12
N SER A 208 -24.52 -16.80 13.10
CA SER A 208 -23.73 -17.18 14.26
C SER A 208 -22.61 -16.17 14.53
N THR A 209 -22.39 -15.85 15.79
CA THR A 209 -21.24 -15.05 16.22
C THR A 209 -19.92 -15.84 16.20
N ASN A 210 -20.00 -17.16 16.13
CA ASN A 210 -18.86 -18.07 16.25
C ASN A 210 -18.25 -18.43 14.89
N PHE A 211 -19.04 -18.34 13.79
CA PHE A 211 -18.67 -18.85 12.48
C PHE A 211 -18.92 -17.80 11.39
N GLY A 212 -18.22 -17.97 10.27
CA GLY A 212 -18.37 -17.09 9.12
C GLY A 212 -19.55 -17.45 8.24
N ASP A 213 -20.75 -17.09 8.62
CA ASP A 213 -21.96 -17.34 7.84
C ASP A 213 -21.95 -16.62 6.49
N THR A 214 -22.60 -17.21 5.50
CA THR A 214 -22.70 -16.68 4.15
C THR A 214 -24.16 -16.39 3.78
N LEU A 215 -24.44 -15.23 3.22
CA LEU A 215 -25.71 -14.88 2.60
C LEU A 215 -25.55 -14.83 1.08
N ASN A 216 -26.29 -15.65 0.37
CA ASN A 216 -26.52 -15.51 -1.06
C ASN A 216 -27.88 -14.81 -1.25
N LEU A 217 -27.85 -13.55 -1.67
CA LEU A 217 -29.04 -12.73 -1.84
C LEU A 217 -29.24 -12.40 -3.32
N THR A 218 -30.34 -12.87 -3.89
CA THR A 218 -30.78 -12.49 -5.23
C THR A 218 -31.86 -11.41 -5.12
N VAL A 219 -31.73 -10.32 -5.87
CA VAL A 219 -32.70 -9.23 -5.92
C VAL A 219 -33.47 -9.26 -7.24
N LYS A 220 -34.78 -9.15 -7.16
CA LYS A 220 -35.69 -9.06 -8.32
C LYS A 220 -36.41 -7.73 -8.29
N GLY A 221 -36.25 -6.95 -9.35
CA GLY A 221 -36.92 -5.67 -9.52
C GLY A 221 -38.31 -5.80 -10.12
N THR A 222 -39.14 -4.78 -9.96
CA THR A 222 -40.46 -4.63 -10.57
C THR A 222 -40.45 -3.68 -11.74
N ASP A 223 -39.67 -2.60 -11.66
CA ASP A 223 -39.55 -1.54 -12.64
C ASP A 223 -38.11 -1.43 -13.18
N ASN A 224 -37.94 -0.77 -14.33
CA ASN A 224 -36.63 -0.66 -14.98
C ASN A 224 -35.66 0.33 -14.32
N ASP A 225 -36.00 0.94 -13.19
CA ASP A 225 -35.21 1.93 -12.47
C ASP A 225 -35.11 1.62 -10.96
N ASP A 226 -35.33 0.36 -10.55
CA ASP A 226 -35.26 -0.04 -9.15
C ASP A 226 -33.86 0.14 -8.59
N THR A 227 -33.80 0.67 -7.36
CA THR A 227 -32.56 0.85 -6.60
C THR A 227 -32.57 -0.11 -5.40
N PHE A 228 -31.58 -0.98 -5.32
CA PHE A 228 -31.41 -1.85 -4.16
C PHE A 228 -30.80 -1.08 -2.97
N ARG A 229 -31.30 -1.35 -1.77
CA ARG A 229 -30.72 -0.89 -0.50
C ARG A 229 -30.57 -2.05 0.46
N LEU A 230 -29.37 -2.23 1.00
CA LEU A 230 -29.15 -3.21 2.05
C LEU A 230 -29.70 -2.67 3.37
N SER A 231 -30.76 -3.28 3.88
CA SER A 231 -31.40 -2.88 5.14
C SER A 231 -30.83 -3.62 6.36
N GLY A 232 -31.00 -3.03 7.56
CA GLY A 232 -30.28 -3.38 8.78
C GLY A 232 -30.70 -4.66 9.52
N ASP A 233 -31.52 -5.53 8.94
CA ASP A 233 -31.99 -6.76 9.61
C ASP A 233 -31.10 -7.99 9.36
N ILE A 234 -29.87 -7.75 8.88
CA ILE A 234 -28.87 -8.77 8.63
C ILE A 234 -27.73 -8.61 9.63
N SER A 235 -27.52 -9.60 10.49
CA SER A 235 -26.49 -9.58 11.52
C SER A 235 -25.65 -10.85 11.54
N ASN A 236 -24.41 -10.74 11.98
CA ASN A 236 -23.45 -11.85 12.15
C ASN A 236 -23.23 -12.68 10.87
N VAL A 237 -23.21 -12.02 9.72
CA VAL A 237 -22.93 -12.63 8.42
C VAL A 237 -21.58 -12.16 7.94
N ALA A 238 -20.66 -13.09 7.70
CA ALA A 238 -19.29 -12.77 7.30
C ALA A 238 -19.16 -12.53 5.79
N THR A 239 -19.97 -13.20 4.97
CA THR A 239 -19.93 -13.07 3.52
C THR A 239 -21.33 -12.78 2.98
N ILE A 240 -21.44 -11.74 2.15
CA ILE A 240 -22.63 -11.48 1.35
C ILE A 240 -22.25 -11.59 -0.12
N ASN A 241 -22.92 -12.52 -0.81
CA ASN A 241 -22.93 -12.62 -2.25
C ASN A 241 -24.26 -12.04 -2.75
N LEU A 242 -24.20 -10.84 -3.29
CA LEU A 242 -25.38 -10.08 -3.73
C LEU A 242 -25.51 -10.19 -5.25
N ASP A 243 -26.58 -10.80 -5.74
CA ASP A 243 -26.87 -10.90 -7.17
C ASP A 243 -27.89 -9.85 -7.59
N LEU A 244 -27.40 -8.80 -8.27
CA LEU A 244 -28.15 -7.70 -8.87
C LEU A 244 -28.25 -7.85 -10.39
N SER A 245 -28.11 -9.06 -10.92
CA SER A 245 -28.13 -9.33 -12.37
C SER A 245 -29.51 -9.13 -13.02
N ASP A 246 -30.58 -8.88 -12.25
CA ASP A 246 -31.87 -8.51 -12.81
C ASP A 246 -31.76 -7.17 -13.54
N ALA A 247 -32.06 -7.14 -14.85
CA ALA A 247 -31.93 -5.95 -15.68
C ALA A 247 -32.79 -4.76 -15.24
N LYS A 248 -33.72 -4.97 -14.33
CA LYS A 248 -34.55 -3.93 -13.71
C LYS A 248 -33.84 -3.17 -12.59
N ILE A 249 -32.84 -3.77 -11.96
CA ILE A 249 -32.02 -3.12 -10.94
C ILE A 249 -30.96 -2.27 -11.66
N LYS A 250 -31.02 -0.96 -11.51
CA LYS A 250 -30.09 -0.01 -12.17
C LYS A 250 -29.01 0.53 -11.26
N SER A 251 -29.26 0.49 -9.95
CA SER A 251 -28.31 0.97 -8.95
C SER A 251 -28.47 0.25 -7.62
N SER A 252 -27.42 0.30 -6.82
CA SER A 252 -27.51 -0.07 -5.41
C SER A 252 -26.93 1.01 -4.48
N THR A 253 -27.35 0.99 -3.22
CA THR A 253 -26.75 1.80 -2.15
C THR A 253 -26.51 0.90 -0.94
N ILE A 254 -25.26 0.67 -0.62
CA ILE A 254 -24.84 -0.28 0.41
C ILE A 254 -23.87 0.39 1.39
N THR A 255 -24.12 0.22 2.68
CA THR A 255 -23.21 0.64 3.75
C THR A 255 -22.80 -0.59 4.55
N THR A 256 -21.50 -0.83 4.67
CA THR A 256 -21.00 -2.11 5.22
C THR A 256 -21.24 -2.27 6.72
N ASP A 257 -21.41 -1.20 7.49
CA ASP A 257 -21.71 -1.24 8.92
C ASP A 257 -23.20 -1.58 9.23
N ASN A 258 -24.05 -1.63 8.22
CA ASN A 258 -25.41 -2.15 8.36
C ASN A 258 -25.44 -3.67 8.62
N VAL A 259 -24.31 -4.36 8.42
CA VAL A 259 -24.18 -5.80 8.65
C VAL A 259 -23.07 -6.07 9.64
N THR A 260 -23.44 -6.59 10.82
CA THR A 260 -22.42 -6.96 11.81
C THR A 260 -21.67 -8.23 11.39
N GLY A 261 -20.36 -8.25 11.63
CA GLY A 261 -19.50 -9.40 11.33
C GLY A 261 -19.03 -9.49 9.87
N LEU A 262 -19.42 -8.56 9.00
CA LEU A 262 -19.09 -8.58 7.57
C LEU A 262 -17.58 -8.55 7.32
N LYS A 263 -17.11 -9.47 6.47
CA LYS A 263 -15.72 -9.58 6.00
C LYS A 263 -15.61 -9.51 4.47
N TYR A 264 -16.62 -10.00 3.77
CA TYR A 264 -16.65 -10.05 2.32
C TYR A 264 -18.01 -9.58 1.81
N LEU A 265 -18.00 -8.60 0.91
CA LEU A 265 -19.16 -8.16 0.15
C LEU A 265 -18.84 -8.34 -1.34
N ASN A 266 -19.52 -9.26 -1.99
CA ASN A 266 -19.36 -9.53 -3.40
C ASN A 266 -20.66 -9.16 -4.12
N ILE A 267 -20.60 -8.21 -5.06
CA ILE A 267 -21.76 -7.78 -5.84
C ILE A 267 -21.60 -8.32 -7.27
N LYS A 268 -22.67 -8.90 -7.79
CA LYS A 268 -22.74 -9.39 -9.16
C LYS A 268 -23.87 -8.68 -9.89
N GLY A 269 -23.55 -8.09 -11.02
CA GLY A 269 -24.48 -7.33 -11.84
C GLY A 269 -23.73 -6.39 -12.76
N THR A 270 -24.47 -5.48 -13.38
CA THR A 270 -23.94 -4.38 -14.21
C THR A 270 -24.54 -3.04 -13.78
N SER A 271 -25.12 -3.01 -12.59
CA SER A 271 -25.67 -1.79 -11.98
C SER A 271 -24.54 -0.83 -11.58
N ALA A 272 -24.86 0.46 -11.55
CA ALA A 272 -23.95 1.44 -10.95
C ALA A 272 -24.16 1.43 -9.42
N ASP A 273 -23.18 0.91 -8.69
CA ASP A 273 -23.30 0.69 -7.27
C ASP A 273 -22.66 1.81 -6.44
N THR A 274 -23.31 2.20 -5.34
CA THR A 274 -22.77 3.14 -4.38
C THR A 274 -22.51 2.41 -3.07
N VAL A 275 -21.23 2.24 -2.74
CA VAL A 275 -20.81 1.48 -1.55
C VAL A 275 -20.05 2.37 -0.58
N THR A 276 -20.49 2.40 0.69
CA THR A 276 -19.77 3.07 1.77
C THR A 276 -19.15 2.03 2.70
N VAL A 277 -17.83 2.07 2.82
CA VAL A 277 -17.03 1.10 3.57
C VAL A 277 -16.65 1.67 4.93
N ASN A 278 -17.40 1.30 5.95
CA ASN A 278 -17.20 1.68 7.35
C ASN A 278 -16.74 0.51 8.24
N THR A 279 -16.78 -0.72 7.72
CA THR A 279 -16.36 -1.92 8.45
C THR A 279 -14.88 -2.20 8.20
N LYS A 280 -14.09 -2.18 9.28
CA LYS A 280 -12.64 -2.40 9.21
C LYS A 280 -12.31 -3.84 8.79
N GLY A 281 -11.40 -3.98 7.83
CA GLY A 281 -10.88 -5.26 7.36
C GLY A 281 -11.80 -5.96 6.35
N VAL A 282 -12.86 -5.29 5.87
CA VAL A 282 -13.75 -5.85 4.85
C VAL A 282 -13.06 -5.85 3.48
N THR A 283 -13.35 -6.87 2.71
CA THR A 283 -13.08 -6.93 1.27
C THR A 283 -14.39 -6.68 0.53
N VAL A 284 -14.39 -5.71 -0.38
CA VAL A 284 -15.54 -5.35 -1.21
C VAL A 284 -15.17 -5.59 -2.67
N ASP A 285 -16.04 -6.28 -3.41
CA ASP A 285 -15.99 -6.48 -4.84
C ASP A 285 -17.32 -5.98 -5.41
N THR A 286 -17.29 -4.91 -6.22
CA THR A 286 -18.53 -4.28 -6.74
C THR A 286 -18.94 -4.81 -8.10
N GLY A 287 -18.07 -5.59 -8.77
CA GLY A 287 -18.46 -6.35 -9.95
C GLY A 287 -18.33 -5.60 -11.25
N ALA A 288 -19.44 -5.29 -11.90
CA ALA A 288 -19.43 -4.53 -13.15
C ALA A 288 -20.47 -3.41 -13.10
N GLY A 289 -20.12 -2.27 -13.64
CA GLY A 289 -20.91 -1.04 -13.57
C GLY A 289 -19.95 0.14 -13.44
N ASN A 290 -20.46 1.35 -13.42
CA ASN A 290 -19.65 2.52 -13.05
C ASN A 290 -19.92 2.83 -11.58
N ASP A 291 -19.09 2.29 -10.72
CA ASP A 291 -19.34 2.25 -9.31
C ASP A 291 -18.75 3.46 -8.55
N THR A 292 -19.36 3.80 -7.43
CA THR A 292 -18.87 4.84 -6.52
C THR A 292 -18.64 4.24 -5.15
N ILE A 293 -17.38 4.16 -4.73
CA ILE A 293 -16.99 3.51 -3.49
C ILE A 293 -16.37 4.55 -2.54
N THR A 294 -16.94 4.73 -1.35
CA THR A 294 -16.38 5.60 -0.31
C THR A 294 -15.76 4.75 0.79
N VAL A 295 -14.47 4.94 1.03
CA VAL A 295 -13.66 4.14 1.96
C VAL A 295 -13.25 5.00 3.15
N ASN A 296 -13.71 4.64 4.35
CA ASN A 296 -13.43 5.38 5.59
C ASN A 296 -12.48 4.63 6.54
N VAL A 297 -12.21 3.37 6.28
CA VAL A 297 -11.43 2.50 7.18
C VAL A 297 -10.50 1.56 6.40
N ALA A 298 -9.59 0.90 7.10
CA ALA A 298 -8.73 -0.12 6.50
C ALA A 298 -9.56 -1.23 5.83
N SER A 299 -9.33 -1.45 4.52
CA SER A 299 -10.13 -2.38 3.70
C SER A 299 -9.41 -2.75 2.41
N THR A 300 -9.96 -3.73 1.71
CA THR A 300 -9.56 -4.12 0.35
C THR A 300 -10.74 -3.89 -0.59
N ILE A 301 -10.50 -3.16 -1.67
CA ILE A 301 -11.50 -2.78 -2.68
C ILE A 301 -11.11 -3.38 -4.02
N LYS A 302 -12.07 -4.01 -4.67
CA LYS A 302 -12.05 -4.41 -6.07
C LYS A 302 -13.25 -3.76 -6.74
N ALA A 303 -13.00 -2.75 -7.57
CA ALA A 303 -14.09 -2.01 -8.20
C ALA A 303 -14.65 -2.77 -9.42
N GLY A 304 -13.78 -3.46 -10.19
CA GLY A 304 -14.23 -4.46 -11.14
C GLY A 304 -14.21 -4.02 -12.58
N ALA A 305 -15.33 -3.92 -13.25
CA ALA A 305 -15.37 -3.53 -14.66
C ALA A 305 -16.30 -2.33 -14.87
N GLY A 306 -15.78 -1.28 -15.44
CA GLY A 306 -16.47 -0.01 -15.65
C GLY A 306 -15.54 1.16 -15.37
N ASN A 307 -16.05 2.37 -15.36
CA ASN A 307 -15.27 3.53 -14.97
C ASN A 307 -15.64 3.90 -13.53
N ASP A 308 -14.83 3.46 -12.60
CA ASP A 308 -15.16 3.50 -11.18
C ASP A 308 -14.58 4.74 -10.49
N THR A 309 -15.23 5.18 -9.41
CA THR A 309 -14.75 6.27 -8.56
C THR A 309 -14.59 5.79 -7.13
N ILE A 310 -13.34 5.73 -6.67
CA ILE A 310 -13.00 5.24 -5.33
C ILE A 310 -12.52 6.42 -4.47
N ASN A 311 -13.35 6.90 -3.55
CA ASN A 311 -13.03 7.98 -2.63
C ASN A 311 -12.41 7.42 -1.35
N VAL A 312 -11.13 7.68 -1.13
CA VAL A 312 -10.37 7.25 0.06
C VAL A 312 -10.10 8.38 1.04
N SER A 313 -10.75 9.54 0.90
CA SER A 313 -10.48 10.72 1.72
C SER A 313 -10.68 10.48 3.22
N GLY A 314 -11.61 9.61 3.61
CA GLY A 314 -11.85 9.20 5.00
C GLY A 314 -10.84 8.20 5.57
N ALA A 315 -9.99 7.63 4.73
CA ALA A 315 -9.07 6.54 5.09
C ALA A 315 -7.61 6.99 5.35
N SER A 316 -7.39 8.25 5.73
CA SER A 316 -6.06 8.77 6.06
C SER A 316 -5.40 7.97 7.19
N GLY A 317 -4.13 7.58 7.00
CA GLY A 317 -3.31 6.86 7.99
C GLY A 317 -3.58 5.36 8.13
N VAL A 318 -4.57 4.81 7.43
CA VAL A 318 -4.92 3.38 7.48
C VAL A 318 -4.50 2.63 6.21
N THR A 319 -4.44 1.31 6.28
CA THR A 319 -4.08 0.47 5.13
C THR A 319 -5.30 0.25 4.25
N VAL A 320 -5.22 0.67 3.00
CA VAL A 320 -6.23 0.42 1.98
C VAL A 320 -5.55 -0.16 0.74
N SER A 321 -6.13 -1.22 0.20
CA SER A 321 -5.76 -1.77 -1.10
C SER A 321 -6.91 -1.53 -2.07
N VAL A 322 -6.61 -0.92 -3.21
CA VAL A 322 -7.58 -0.66 -4.28
C VAL A 322 -7.09 -1.33 -5.56
N ASP A 323 -7.97 -2.11 -6.15
CA ASP A 323 -7.87 -2.59 -7.52
C ASP A 323 -9.05 -1.99 -8.30
N GLY A 324 -8.76 -1.09 -9.24
CA GLY A 324 -9.77 -0.46 -10.10
C GLY A 324 -10.41 -1.47 -11.04
N GLY A 325 -9.57 -2.33 -11.66
CA GLY A 325 -10.03 -3.39 -12.54
C GLY A 325 -9.94 -3.04 -14.01
N ALA A 326 -11.04 -3.13 -14.73
CA ALA A 326 -11.09 -2.86 -16.16
C ALA A 326 -11.88 -1.59 -16.44
N GLY A 327 -11.23 -0.59 -16.98
CA GLY A 327 -11.88 0.70 -17.32
C GLY A 327 -10.94 1.89 -17.17
N ASN A 328 -11.52 3.04 -16.92
CA ASN A 328 -10.78 4.24 -16.57
C ASN A 328 -11.17 4.67 -15.17
N ASP A 329 -10.40 4.18 -14.18
CA ASP A 329 -10.76 4.23 -12.78
C ASP A 329 -10.09 5.41 -12.08
N THR A 330 -10.85 6.09 -11.24
CA THR A 330 -10.42 7.28 -10.51
C THR A 330 -10.35 7.03 -9.01
N VAL A 331 -9.18 7.26 -8.42
CA VAL A 331 -9.04 7.33 -6.97
C VAL A 331 -9.01 8.77 -6.51
N VAL A 332 -9.95 9.11 -5.63
CA VAL A 332 -10.06 10.44 -5.01
C VAL A 332 -9.42 10.40 -3.63
N LEU A 333 -8.32 11.11 -3.48
CA LEU A 333 -7.57 11.28 -2.24
C LEU A 333 -8.25 12.30 -1.29
N GLY A 334 -7.51 12.80 -0.31
CA GLY A 334 -8.01 13.79 0.63
C GLY A 334 -8.15 15.21 0.04
N THR A 335 -8.61 16.12 0.89
CA THR A 335 -8.70 17.55 0.56
C THR A 335 -7.48 18.35 1.01
N GLU A 336 -6.66 17.76 1.90
CA GLU A 336 -5.47 18.39 2.46
C GLU A 336 -4.19 17.64 2.06
N ALA A 337 -3.15 18.37 1.70
CA ALA A 337 -1.85 17.80 1.32
C ALA A 337 -1.17 17.00 2.45
N THR A 338 -1.60 17.17 3.69
CA THR A 338 -1.10 16.46 4.88
C THR A 338 -1.83 15.13 5.14
N HIS A 339 -2.84 14.77 4.36
CA HIS A 339 -3.48 13.46 4.50
C HIS A 339 -2.48 12.34 4.19
N ASP A 340 -2.40 11.36 5.08
CA ASP A 340 -1.43 10.26 5.01
C ASP A 340 -2.00 9.05 4.26
N PHE A 341 -1.57 8.86 3.01
CA PHE A 341 -1.89 7.70 2.18
C PHE A 341 -0.67 6.81 1.90
N LYS A 342 0.35 6.84 2.75
CA LYS A 342 1.56 5.99 2.61
C LYS A 342 1.28 4.48 2.65
N LYS A 343 0.13 4.08 3.18
CA LYS A 343 -0.33 2.68 3.24
C LYS A 343 -1.40 2.37 2.19
N LEU A 344 -1.61 3.25 1.24
CA LEU A 344 -2.49 3.03 0.09
C LEU A 344 -1.72 2.25 -0.98
N SER A 345 -2.30 1.15 -1.44
CA SER A 345 -1.83 0.37 -2.58
C SER A 345 -2.83 0.49 -3.72
N LEU A 346 -2.35 0.75 -4.93
CA LEU A 346 -3.15 0.95 -6.12
C LEU A 346 -2.73 -0.05 -7.20
N THR A 347 -3.72 -0.68 -7.81
CA THR A 347 -3.60 -1.57 -8.97
C THR A 347 -4.70 -1.21 -9.96
N SER A 348 -4.41 -1.23 -11.27
CA SER A 348 -5.41 -0.94 -12.32
C SER A 348 -6.19 0.35 -12.04
N VAL A 349 -5.48 1.44 -11.78
CA VAL A 349 -6.05 2.78 -11.55
C VAL A 349 -5.38 3.73 -12.52
N GLU A 350 -6.17 4.46 -13.29
CA GLU A 350 -5.67 5.36 -14.33
C GLU A 350 -5.60 6.81 -13.86
N VAL A 351 -6.47 7.22 -12.95
CA VAL A 351 -6.62 8.62 -12.56
C VAL A 351 -6.49 8.80 -11.05
N LEU A 352 -5.68 9.78 -10.66
CA LEU A 352 -5.61 10.27 -9.27
C LEU A 352 -6.17 11.68 -9.19
N SER A 353 -6.96 11.95 -8.14
CA SER A 353 -7.51 13.26 -7.85
C SER A 353 -7.37 13.58 -6.36
N GLY A 354 -7.36 14.88 -6.00
CA GLY A 354 -7.29 15.32 -4.62
C GLY A 354 -5.85 15.51 -4.09
N LYS A 355 -5.66 15.44 -2.77
CA LYS A 355 -4.42 15.80 -2.12
C LYS A 355 -3.98 14.76 -1.10
N GLY A 356 -2.67 14.55 -0.94
CA GLY A 356 -2.14 13.71 0.12
C GLY A 356 -0.69 13.24 -0.07
N GLU A 357 -0.16 12.64 0.98
CA GLU A 357 1.17 12.04 0.98
C GLU A 357 1.07 10.55 0.64
N LEU A 358 1.72 10.14 -0.44
CA LEU A 358 1.74 8.77 -0.94
C LEU A 358 3.05 8.07 -0.59
N SER A 359 3.06 6.74 -0.63
CA SER A 359 4.30 5.98 -0.51
C SER A 359 5.15 6.13 -1.78
N TYR A 360 6.46 5.93 -1.63
CA TYR A 360 7.39 5.86 -2.77
C TYR A 360 6.93 4.81 -3.80
N THR A 361 6.53 3.63 -3.35
CA THR A 361 6.12 2.52 -4.21
C THR A 361 4.79 2.77 -4.92
N THR A 362 3.98 3.70 -4.44
CA THR A 362 2.72 4.08 -5.08
C THR A 362 2.94 5.01 -6.27
N LEU A 363 4.02 5.82 -6.26
CA LEU A 363 4.29 6.80 -7.32
C LEU A 363 5.45 6.42 -8.25
N ASN A 364 6.53 5.82 -7.72
CA ASN A 364 7.72 5.53 -8.51
C ASN A 364 7.43 4.53 -9.63
N ASP A 365 7.79 4.88 -10.86
CA ASP A 365 7.64 4.03 -12.06
C ASP A 365 6.18 3.58 -12.26
N LYS A 366 5.24 4.49 -11.99
CA LYS A 366 3.79 4.28 -12.19
C LYS A 366 3.25 5.24 -13.22
N SER A 367 2.19 4.80 -13.90
CA SER A 367 1.48 5.59 -14.89
C SER A 367 0.14 6.02 -14.32
N PHE A 368 0.00 7.31 -14.07
CA PHE A 368 -1.26 7.91 -13.65
C PHE A 368 -1.53 9.19 -14.44
N LYS A 369 -2.80 9.52 -14.58
CA LYS A 369 -3.25 10.87 -14.93
C LYS A 369 -3.66 11.60 -13.66
N LEU A 370 -3.30 12.86 -13.55
CA LEU A 370 -3.73 13.72 -12.45
C LEU A 370 -4.96 14.53 -12.89
N ALA A 371 -6.05 14.43 -12.15
CA ALA A 371 -7.28 15.18 -12.44
C ALA A 371 -7.42 16.41 -11.56
N GLY A 372 -7.79 17.55 -12.14
CA GLY A 372 -8.00 18.79 -11.42
C GLY A 372 -6.76 19.32 -10.71
N ALA A 373 -6.95 20.06 -9.62
CA ALA A 373 -5.87 20.61 -8.78
C ALA A 373 -5.30 19.56 -7.83
N THR A 374 -4.81 18.44 -8.35
CA THR A 374 -4.22 17.35 -7.56
C THR A 374 -2.87 17.78 -6.97
N GLU A 375 -2.69 17.57 -5.66
CA GLU A 375 -1.43 17.89 -4.95
C GLU A 375 -0.94 16.64 -4.22
N LEU A 376 0.13 16.04 -4.74
CA LEU A 376 0.74 14.83 -4.18
C LEU A 376 2.06 15.16 -3.47
N SER A 377 2.38 14.40 -2.45
CA SER A 377 3.71 14.43 -1.86
C SER A 377 4.26 13.01 -1.62
N VAL A 378 5.58 12.86 -1.72
CA VAL A 378 6.27 11.58 -1.52
C VAL A 378 7.64 11.83 -0.89
N SER A 379 8.07 10.93 0.00
CA SER A 379 9.45 10.93 0.50
C SER A 379 10.29 9.95 -0.29
N ALA A 380 11.41 10.44 -0.83
CA ALA A 380 12.45 9.64 -1.48
C ALA A 380 13.64 9.37 -0.55
N LYS A 381 13.43 9.46 0.77
CA LYS A 381 14.44 9.17 1.79
C LYS A 381 14.99 7.75 1.61
N ASP A 382 16.32 7.63 1.62
CA ASP A 382 17.05 6.37 1.45
C ASP A 382 16.78 5.65 0.10
N LYS A 383 16.24 6.36 -0.89
CA LYS A 383 16.04 5.86 -2.26
C LYS A 383 17.16 6.33 -3.19
N SER A 384 17.38 5.57 -4.27
CA SER A 384 18.37 5.85 -5.30
C SER A 384 17.85 6.73 -6.45
N GLY A 385 16.74 7.40 -6.25
CA GLY A 385 16.05 8.24 -7.24
C GLY A 385 14.55 7.99 -7.24
N ILE A 386 13.83 8.66 -8.13
CA ILE A 386 12.39 8.45 -8.39
C ILE A 386 12.11 8.71 -9.87
N ASP A 387 11.22 7.90 -10.46
CA ASP A 387 10.78 8.06 -11.84
C ASP A 387 9.28 8.38 -11.86
N LEU A 388 8.95 9.57 -12.36
CA LEU A 388 7.59 10.09 -12.52
C LEU A 388 7.26 10.33 -14.00
N SER A 389 8.10 9.89 -14.95
CA SER A 389 8.00 10.21 -16.38
C SER A 389 6.68 9.75 -17.04
N SER A 390 6.00 8.80 -16.43
CA SER A 390 4.71 8.29 -16.92
C SER A 390 3.50 8.90 -16.21
N ILE A 391 3.69 9.92 -15.36
CA ILE A 391 2.61 10.71 -14.77
C ILE A 391 2.30 11.90 -15.68
N ASN A 392 1.02 12.08 -16.01
CA ASN A 392 0.54 13.14 -16.91
C ASN A 392 -0.70 13.81 -16.31
N MET A 393 -1.10 14.97 -16.86
CA MET A 393 -2.41 15.54 -16.56
C MET A 393 -3.51 14.79 -17.31
N ASP A 394 -4.68 14.68 -16.70
CA ASP A 394 -5.88 14.29 -17.43
C ASP A 394 -6.30 15.43 -18.37
N THR A 395 -6.86 15.09 -19.52
CA THR A 395 -7.27 16.07 -20.54
C THR A 395 -8.16 17.14 -19.90
N ASP A 396 -7.81 18.41 -20.14
CA ASP A 396 -8.50 19.62 -19.64
C ASP A 396 -8.25 20.00 -18.17
N ALA A 397 -7.42 19.29 -17.42
CA ALA A 397 -7.04 19.66 -16.05
C ALA A 397 -5.75 20.49 -16.07
N ILE A 398 -5.70 21.57 -15.27
CA ILE A 398 -4.53 22.44 -15.11
C ILE A 398 -4.12 22.48 -13.64
N GLY A 399 -2.82 22.40 -13.35
CA GLY A 399 -2.27 22.73 -12.04
C GLY A 399 -2.03 21.55 -11.11
N GLY A 400 -1.65 20.39 -11.63
CA GLY A 400 -1.11 19.29 -10.83
C GLY A 400 0.18 19.69 -10.10
N LYS A 401 0.37 19.22 -8.87
CA LYS A 401 1.58 19.46 -8.08
C LYS A 401 2.09 18.19 -7.47
N ILE A 402 3.41 17.96 -7.59
CA ILE A 402 4.07 16.83 -6.92
C ILE A 402 5.24 17.35 -6.10
N ALA A 403 5.24 17.09 -4.79
CA ALA A 403 6.35 17.39 -3.90
C ALA A 403 7.17 16.12 -3.61
N ILE A 404 8.44 16.12 -3.99
CA ILE A 404 9.39 15.03 -3.73
C ILE A 404 10.29 15.48 -2.57
N ASN A 405 10.21 14.81 -1.44
CA ASN A 405 10.89 15.20 -0.21
C ASN A 405 12.07 14.28 0.11
N ASP A 406 13.06 14.80 0.84
CA ASP A 406 14.20 14.07 1.43
C ASP A 406 15.12 13.37 0.41
N VAL A 407 15.23 13.87 -0.80
CA VAL A 407 16.13 13.29 -1.81
C VAL A 407 17.57 13.45 -1.39
N ALA A 408 18.30 12.33 -1.27
CA ALA A 408 19.72 12.34 -0.90
C ALA A 408 20.66 12.09 -2.08
N LYS A 409 20.25 11.26 -3.05
CA LYS A 409 21.08 10.88 -4.20
C LYS A 409 20.23 10.24 -5.30
N GLY A 410 20.84 10.04 -6.46
CA GLY A 410 20.29 9.25 -7.54
C GLY A 410 19.62 10.10 -8.63
N LYS A 411 18.89 9.42 -9.52
CA LYS A 411 18.25 10.03 -10.68
C LYS A 411 16.80 10.36 -10.35
N ILE A 412 16.41 11.59 -10.64
CA ILE A 412 15.03 12.07 -10.57
C ILE A 412 14.57 12.32 -11.99
N THR A 413 13.61 11.53 -12.45
CA THR A 413 12.93 11.75 -13.72
C THR A 413 11.55 12.33 -13.41
N LEU A 414 11.34 13.59 -13.76
CA LEU A 414 10.08 14.28 -13.55
C LEU A 414 9.05 13.87 -14.60
N SER A 415 7.83 14.33 -14.49
CA SER A 415 6.78 14.12 -15.49
C SER A 415 7.26 14.60 -16.87
N ALA A 416 6.65 14.12 -17.94
CA ALA A 416 7.04 14.57 -19.28
C ALA A 416 6.93 16.09 -19.35
N LYS A 417 7.81 16.77 -20.12
CA LYS A 417 7.84 18.23 -20.30
C LYS A 417 6.47 18.77 -20.72
N ASP A 418 5.61 18.89 -19.75
CA ASP A 418 4.23 19.31 -19.86
C ASP A 418 4.02 20.34 -18.74
N ALA A 419 3.91 21.60 -19.11
CA ALA A 419 3.85 22.73 -18.17
C ALA A 419 2.65 22.70 -17.19
N ASP A 420 1.84 21.64 -17.22
CA ASP A 420 0.63 21.49 -16.42
C ASP A 420 0.85 20.82 -15.06
N ILE A 421 2.00 20.14 -14.84
CA ILE A 421 2.42 19.60 -13.55
C ILE A 421 3.61 20.40 -13.03
N THR A 422 3.52 20.89 -11.80
CA THR A 422 4.62 21.57 -11.13
C THR A 422 5.24 20.64 -10.10
N GLU A 423 6.50 20.28 -10.28
CA GLU A 423 7.25 19.50 -9.32
C GLU A 423 8.04 20.39 -8.36
N THR A 424 8.01 20.03 -7.08
CA THR A 424 8.87 20.66 -6.07
C THR A 424 9.73 19.61 -5.41
N ILE A 425 11.03 19.67 -5.66
CA ILE A 425 12.00 18.73 -5.13
C ILE A 425 12.69 19.35 -3.92
N LYS A 426 12.59 18.69 -2.75
CA LYS A 426 13.32 19.05 -1.53
C LYS A 426 14.44 18.07 -1.32
N LEU A 427 15.68 18.57 -1.40
CA LEU A 427 16.86 17.78 -1.15
C LEU A 427 17.05 17.59 0.37
N GLY A 428 17.37 16.37 0.77
CA GLY A 428 17.62 16.02 2.17
C GLY A 428 18.96 16.57 2.68
N ALA A 429 19.15 16.53 4.00
CA ALA A 429 20.34 17.10 4.67
C ALA A 429 21.69 16.54 4.18
N ASN A 430 21.70 15.30 3.69
CA ASN A 430 22.88 14.59 3.21
C ASN A 430 22.91 14.45 1.69
N ALA A 431 22.22 15.32 0.95
CA ALA A 431 22.23 15.25 -0.51
C ALA A 431 23.63 15.57 -1.05
N GLU A 432 24.07 14.76 -2.01
CA GLU A 432 25.38 14.87 -2.64
C GLU A 432 25.22 15.11 -4.15
N LYS A 433 25.14 14.03 -4.92
CA LYS A 433 25.01 14.07 -6.37
C LYS A 433 23.61 13.61 -6.78
N VAL A 434 22.82 14.52 -7.35
CA VAL A 434 21.45 14.24 -7.84
C VAL A 434 21.39 14.59 -9.33
N THR A 435 20.85 13.66 -10.11
CA THR A 435 20.65 13.82 -11.56
C THR A 435 19.18 14.06 -11.85
N PHE A 436 18.87 15.03 -12.69
CA PHE A 436 17.51 15.40 -13.08
C PHE A 436 17.28 15.17 -14.58
N GLU A 437 16.07 14.74 -14.91
CA GLU A 437 15.55 14.66 -16.28
C GLU A 437 14.14 15.25 -16.34
N ASN A 438 13.77 15.83 -17.47
CA ASN A 438 12.47 16.45 -17.76
C ASN A 438 12.14 17.67 -16.88
N VAL A 439 13.12 18.43 -16.43
CA VAL A 439 12.87 19.67 -15.67
C VAL A 439 12.30 20.72 -16.60
N ASP A 440 11.26 21.43 -16.20
CA ASP A 440 10.66 22.54 -16.91
C ASP A 440 10.62 23.83 -16.10
N SER A 441 10.08 24.91 -16.69
CA SER A 441 10.08 26.24 -16.07
C SER A 441 9.16 26.38 -14.85
N GLY A 442 8.26 25.44 -14.62
CA GLY A 442 7.36 25.40 -13.46
C GLY A 442 8.00 24.76 -12.23
N ASP A 443 9.02 23.92 -12.43
CA ASP A 443 9.63 23.12 -11.41
C ASP A 443 10.51 23.90 -10.46
N LYS A 444 10.65 23.38 -9.22
CA LYS A 444 11.47 24.00 -8.18
C LYS A 444 12.33 22.97 -7.47
N VAL A 445 13.62 23.31 -7.31
CA VAL A 445 14.55 22.50 -6.52
C VAL A 445 14.93 23.25 -5.25
N ASN A 446 14.47 22.75 -4.10
CA ASN A 446 14.77 23.34 -2.80
C ASN A 446 16.00 22.65 -2.18
N VAL A 447 17.03 23.43 -1.96
CA VAL A 447 18.34 22.99 -1.42
C VAL A 447 18.56 23.40 0.04
N LYS A 448 17.56 24.00 0.69
CA LYS A 448 17.66 24.58 2.03
C LYS A 448 18.10 23.59 3.11
N ASP A 449 17.64 22.36 3.04
CA ASP A 449 17.86 21.37 4.09
C ASP A 449 19.22 20.68 4.00
N ILE A 450 19.97 20.89 2.91
CA ILE A 450 21.35 20.39 2.79
C ILE A 450 22.23 21.09 3.83
N ALA A 451 22.81 20.31 4.73
CA ALA A 451 23.53 20.84 5.89
C ALA A 451 24.68 21.80 5.52
N ALA A 452 25.44 21.47 4.46
CA ALA A 452 26.55 22.30 3.98
C ALA A 452 26.04 23.62 3.36
N ILE A 453 24.95 23.58 2.59
CA ILE A 453 24.32 24.76 1.98
C ILE A 453 23.72 25.66 3.05
N LYS A 454 22.97 25.08 3.99
CA LYS A 454 22.38 25.80 5.11
C LYS A 454 23.42 26.55 5.94
N SER A 455 24.55 25.90 6.19
CA SER A 455 25.68 26.54 6.89
C SER A 455 26.31 27.69 6.09
N ALA A 456 26.35 27.63 4.76
CA ALA A 456 26.89 28.66 3.89
C ALA A 456 25.89 29.80 3.62
N ALA A 457 24.62 29.48 3.42
CA ALA A 457 23.54 30.44 3.14
C ALA A 457 23.14 31.28 4.36
N GLY A 458 23.30 30.77 5.57
CA GLY A 458 22.89 31.44 6.80
C GLY A 458 21.39 31.71 6.85
N THR A 459 20.97 32.97 6.80
CA THR A 459 19.53 33.37 6.82
C THR A 459 18.96 33.69 5.43
N ALA A 460 19.69 33.44 4.34
CA ALA A 460 19.19 33.67 2.99
C ALA A 460 17.96 32.79 2.71
N THR A 461 16.93 33.33 2.06
CA THR A 461 15.70 32.64 1.68
C THR A 461 15.56 32.39 0.19
N ASN A 462 16.39 33.02 -0.64
CA ASN A 462 16.39 32.90 -2.10
C ASN A 462 17.80 33.19 -2.65
N PHE A 463 18.04 32.79 -3.90
CA PHE A 463 19.18 33.17 -4.68
C PHE A 463 18.95 34.53 -5.36
N GLU A 464 19.90 35.42 -5.25
CA GLU A 464 19.88 36.74 -5.89
C GLU A 464 20.84 36.75 -7.10
N SER A 465 20.51 37.51 -8.11
CA SER A 465 21.48 37.77 -9.20
C SER A 465 22.75 38.39 -8.61
N ALA A 466 23.91 37.93 -9.07
CA ALA A 466 25.19 38.39 -8.55
C ALA A 466 25.40 39.86 -8.94
N ALA A 467 25.32 40.75 -7.95
CA ALA A 467 25.58 42.19 -8.14
C ALA A 467 25.96 42.85 -6.82
N GLY A 468 26.82 43.88 -6.89
CA GLY A 468 27.19 44.71 -5.76
C GLY A 468 28.09 44.01 -4.74
N ALA A 469 28.22 44.59 -3.55
CA ALA A 469 29.11 44.08 -2.52
C ALA A 469 28.59 42.75 -1.93
N ILE A 470 29.43 41.72 -1.84
CA ILE A 470 29.08 40.46 -1.17
C ILE A 470 28.64 40.71 0.29
N THR A 471 27.57 40.11 0.68
CA THR A 471 27.01 40.28 2.01
C THR A 471 26.84 38.91 2.70
N THR A 472 27.20 38.83 3.97
CA THR A 472 27.01 37.64 4.79
C THR A 472 25.49 37.31 4.88
N ASN A 473 25.15 36.04 4.86
CA ASN A 473 23.78 35.54 4.87
C ASN A 473 22.99 35.86 3.58
N LYS A 474 23.66 35.99 2.46
CA LYS A 474 23.10 36.07 1.12
C LYS A 474 23.54 34.86 0.29
N ALA A 475 22.69 34.52 -0.67
CA ALA A 475 22.98 33.52 -1.69
C ALA A 475 22.89 34.16 -3.06
N TYR A 476 23.85 33.86 -3.91
CA TYR A 476 23.97 34.43 -5.26
C TYR A 476 23.98 33.33 -6.30
N PHE A 477 23.58 33.69 -7.51
CA PHE A 477 23.53 32.80 -8.67
C PHE A 477 24.39 33.40 -9.79
N VAL A 478 25.27 32.58 -10.38
CA VAL A 478 26.08 32.94 -11.54
C VAL A 478 26.09 31.80 -12.55
N GLU A 479 26.37 32.14 -13.80
CA GLU A 479 26.40 31.21 -14.93
C GLU A 479 27.82 31.11 -15.52
N ILE A 480 28.22 29.88 -15.89
CA ILE A 480 29.44 29.57 -16.65
C ILE A 480 29.05 28.62 -17.77
N SER A 481 28.48 29.14 -18.85
CA SER A 481 27.81 28.36 -19.91
C SER A 481 28.75 27.52 -20.80
N ASP A 482 30.07 27.70 -20.70
CA ASP A 482 31.06 27.02 -21.54
C ASP A 482 31.74 25.80 -20.86
N LYS A 483 31.52 25.56 -19.56
CA LYS A 483 32.13 24.47 -18.80
C LYS A 483 31.09 23.56 -18.14
N ASN A 484 31.39 22.26 -18.10
CA ASN A 484 30.65 21.34 -17.25
C ASN A 484 30.95 21.56 -15.78
N ILE A 485 30.02 21.31 -14.87
CA ILE A 485 30.20 21.54 -13.43
C ILE A 485 31.38 20.75 -12.84
N SER A 486 31.70 19.58 -13.40
CA SER A 486 32.84 18.76 -13.00
C SER A 486 34.22 19.38 -13.40
N GLN A 487 34.21 20.38 -14.28
CA GLN A 487 35.40 21.06 -14.81
C GLN A 487 35.63 22.46 -14.19
N LEU A 488 34.71 22.87 -13.29
CA LEU A 488 34.78 24.17 -12.64
C LEU A 488 35.88 24.18 -11.57
N GLU A 489 36.81 25.13 -11.71
CA GLU A 489 37.85 25.43 -10.73
C GLU A 489 37.49 26.69 -9.92
N ALA A 490 38.12 26.85 -8.75
CA ALA A 490 37.87 28.01 -7.89
C ALA A 490 38.05 29.35 -8.62
N ASN A 491 39.02 29.44 -9.53
CA ASN A 491 39.28 30.64 -10.31
C ASN A 491 38.18 30.95 -11.33
N ASP A 492 37.58 29.93 -11.94
CA ASP A 492 36.44 30.12 -12.85
C ASP A 492 35.27 30.75 -12.09
N VAL A 493 34.98 30.18 -10.93
CA VAL A 493 33.91 30.64 -10.04
C VAL A 493 34.13 32.07 -9.56
N ILE A 494 35.35 32.42 -9.16
CA ILE A 494 35.72 33.77 -8.74
C ILE A 494 35.59 34.75 -9.92
N THR A 495 36.03 34.34 -11.11
CA THR A 495 35.93 35.15 -12.33
C THR A 495 34.47 35.42 -12.66
N ALA A 496 33.64 34.36 -12.74
CA ALA A 496 32.22 34.51 -13.03
C ALA A 496 31.47 35.38 -12.01
N ALA A 497 31.77 35.22 -10.71
CA ALA A 497 31.18 36.04 -9.67
C ALA A 497 31.58 37.53 -9.81
N THR A 498 32.83 37.81 -10.23
CA THR A 498 33.35 39.15 -10.44
C THR A 498 32.75 39.78 -11.70
N ASP A 499 32.70 39.04 -12.80
CA ASP A 499 32.12 39.46 -14.08
C ASP A 499 30.62 39.74 -13.98
N ALA A 500 29.91 38.96 -13.16
CA ALA A 500 28.51 39.21 -12.83
C ALA A 500 28.30 40.45 -11.93
N GLY A 501 29.37 41.09 -11.47
CA GLY A 501 29.34 42.36 -10.75
C GLY A 501 29.39 42.23 -9.22
N LEU A 502 29.69 41.04 -8.65
CA LEU A 502 29.95 40.93 -7.21
C LEU A 502 31.21 41.68 -6.82
N GLN A 503 31.10 42.55 -5.84
CA GLN A 503 32.18 43.36 -5.34
C GLN A 503 32.72 42.80 -4.01
N LYS A 504 34.01 42.90 -3.83
CA LYS A 504 34.71 42.47 -2.63
C LYS A 504 34.34 43.35 -1.43
N ALA A 505 34.01 42.69 -0.31
CA ALA A 505 33.81 43.35 0.98
C ALA A 505 34.55 42.56 2.06
N GLN A 506 35.18 43.24 3.01
CA GLN A 506 36.04 42.60 4.01
C GLN A 506 35.29 41.58 4.87
N SER A 507 35.91 40.41 5.07
CA SER A 507 35.48 39.35 6.01
C SER A 507 34.01 38.92 5.84
N LYS A 508 33.56 38.70 4.60
CA LYS A 508 32.21 38.23 4.28
C LYS A 508 32.21 36.76 3.82
N LYS A 509 31.10 36.10 4.05
CA LYS A 509 30.84 34.74 3.59
C LYS A 509 29.44 34.66 2.99
N ALA A 510 29.31 34.08 1.81
CA ALA A 510 28.02 33.86 1.14
C ALA A 510 28.00 32.51 0.44
N LEU A 511 26.79 32.02 0.15
CA LEU A 511 26.58 30.91 -0.74
C LEU A 511 26.60 31.39 -2.19
N LEU A 512 27.18 30.59 -3.08
CA LEU A 512 27.12 30.80 -4.51
C LEU A 512 26.68 29.53 -5.20
N ALA A 513 25.60 29.59 -5.98
CA ALA A 513 25.23 28.58 -6.95
C ALA A 513 25.81 28.94 -8.31
N VAL A 514 26.49 28.02 -8.93
CA VAL A 514 27.13 28.18 -10.23
C VAL A 514 26.50 27.22 -11.22
N GLU A 515 25.79 27.76 -12.20
CA GLU A 515 25.25 27.00 -13.31
C GLU A 515 26.38 26.76 -14.33
N GLY A 516 26.70 25.51 -14.59
CA GLY A 516 27.57 25.07 -15.67
C GLY A 516 26.73 24.47 -16.81
N LYS A 517 27.40 23.99 -17.84
CA LYS A 517 26.79 23.46 -19.05
C LYS A 517 25.85 22.26 -18.80
N ASP A 518 26.08 21.48 -17.76
CA ASP A 518 25.42 20.21 -17.47
C ASP A 518 24.73 20.14 -16.08
N GLY A 519 24.69 21.29 -15.36
CA GLY A 519 24.07 21.32 -14.04
C GLY A 519 24.51 22.47 -13.17
N ILE A 520 24.27 22.33 -11.86
CA ILE A 520 24.60 23.36 -10.86
C ILE A 520 25.53 22.79 -9.79
N ALA A 521 26.58 23.50 -9.48
CA ALA A 521 27.47 23.25 -8.36
C ALA A 521 27.38 24.39 -7.33
N PHE A 522 27.65 24.09 -6.08
CA PHE A 522 27.57 25.06 -5.00
C PHE A 522 28.95 25.36 -4.41
N TYR A 523 29.17 26.62 -4.07
CA TYR A 523 30.39 27.09 -3.47
C TYR A 523 30.12 27.99 -2.27
N THR A 524 31.01 27.93 -1.30
CA THR A 524 31.14 29.01 -0.31
C THR A 524 32.08 30.07 -0.87
N LEU A 525 31.58 31.28 -1.08
CA LEU A 525 32.37 32.44 -1.48
C LEU A 525 32.73 33.21 -0.22
N THR A 526 34.03 33.39 0.03
CA THR A 526 34.54 34.14 1.19
C THR A 526 35.46 35.25 0.77
N THR A 527 35.51 36.34 1.55
CA THR A 527 36.49 37.41 1.41
C THR A 527 37.34 37.50 2.67
N ASP A 528 38.63 37.67 2.50
CA ASP A 528 39.59 37.89 3.58
C ASP A 528 39.60 39.35 4.06
N ASN A 529 40.44 39.63 5.03
CA ASN A 529 40.64 41.00 5.54
C ASN A 529 41.27 41.97 4.51
N GLN A 530 41.83 41.45 3.42
CA GLN A 530 42.42 42.23 2.32
C GLN A 530 41.49 42.34 1.11
N SER A 531 40.22 41.90 1.27
CA SER A 531 39.21 41.91 0.22
C SER A 531 39.55 41.01 -0.99
N SER A 532 40.25 39.89 -0.78
CA SER A 532 40.45 38.85 -1.78
C SER A 532 39.32 37.83 -1.74
N PHE A 533 38.87 37.40 -2.92
CA PHE A 533 37.90 36.29 -3.00
C PHE A 533 38.59 34.94 -2.88
N SER A 534 37.95 34.01 -2.19
CA SER A 534 38.21 32.60 -2.30
C SER A 534 36.87 31.82 -2.43
N ALA A 535 36.84 30.83 -3.32
CA ALA A 535 35.71 29.96 -3.54
C ALA A 535 36.08 28.53 -3.13
N ASN A 536 35.29 27.93 -2.26
CA ASN A 536 35.45 26.55 -1.84
C ASN A 536 34.22 25.76 -2.25
N ALA A 537 34.43 24.70 -3.01
CA ALA A 537 33.33 23.80 -3.43
C ALA A 537 32.61 23.20 -2.21
N ILE A 538 31.31 23.11 -2.32
CA ILE A 538 30.45 22.33 -1.46
C ILE A 538 30.21 21.02 -2.21
N ASP A 539 30.34 19.88 -1.54
CA ASP A 539 30.19 18.55 -2.16
C ASP A 539 28.70 18.22 -2.43
N VAL A 540 28.10 19.06 -3.25
CA VAL A 540 26.72 18.90 -3.76
C VAL A 540 26.72 19.31 -5.22
N GLN A 541 26.25 18.43 -6.08
CA GLN A 541 26.11 18.66 -7.51
C GLN A 541 24.71 18.27 -7.99
N LEU A 542 24.07 19.18 -8.70
CA LEU A 542 22.79 18.95 -9.38
C LEU A 542 23.07 18.87 -10.88
N ILE A 543 22.92 17.70 -11.47
CA ILE A 543 23.23 17.40 -12.87
C ILE A 543 21.94 17.34 -13.69
N GLY A 544 21.98 17.82 -14.93
CA GLY A 544 20.80 17.89 -15.80
C GLY A 544 19.93 19.14 -15.58
N LEU A 545 20.36 20.03 -14.70
CA LEU A 545 19.78 21.35 -14.48
C LEU A 545 20.65 22.40 -15.20
N ALA A 546 20.57 22.51 -16.52
CA ALA A 546 21.33 23.48 -17.27
C ALA A 546 20.55 23.99 -18.49
N GLY A 547 20.88 25.20 -18.92
CA GLY A 547 20.28 25.86 -20.07
C GLY A 547 19.09 26.74 -19.73
N ASN A 548 18.21 27.00 -20.71
CA ASN A 548 17.10 27.94 -20.57
C ASN A 548 15.98 27.46 -19.59
N ASP A 549 16.10 26.24 -19.09
CA ASP A 549 15.08 25.62 -18.20
C ASP A 549 15.37 25.91 -16.71
N VAL A 550 16.58 26.37 -16.37
CA VAL A 550 16.98 26.65 -14.98
C VAL A 550 17.30 28.12 -14.82
N THR A 551 16.59 28.77 -13.96
CA THR A 551 16.82 30.16 -13.57
C THR A 551 17.03 30.26 -12.06
N ASN A 552 17.43 31.42 -11.56
CA ASN A 552 17.47 31.69 -10.13
C ASN A 552 16.09 31.53 -9.43
N THR A 553 15.00 31.37 -10.20
CA THR A 553 13.63 31.11 -9.68
C THR A 553 13.33 29.61 -9.54
N THR A 554 14.05 28.74 -10.24
CA THR A 554 13.93 27.27 -10.14
C THR A 554 14.61 26.75 -8.86
N LEU A 555 15.77 27.32 -8.49
CA LEU A 555 16.44 27.01 -7.22
C LEU A 555 15.86 27.82 -6.07
N THR A 556 15.50 27.16 -5.00
CA THR A 556 14.93 27.79 -3.81
C THR A 556 15.68 27.43 -2.52
N LEU A 557 15.69 28.37 -1.58
CA LEU A 557 16.18 28.22 -0.22
C LEU A 557 15.04 28.33 0.82
N ALA A 558 13.79 28.38 0.37
CA ALA A 558 12.63 28.62 1.21
C ALA A 558 11.86 27.34 1.58
#